data_1ee59f1a115cb584cac571aa95faf2e9
#
_entry.id   1ee59f1a115cb584cac571aa95faf2e9
#
_cell.length_a   1.000
_cell.length_b   1.000
_cell.length_c   1.000
_cell.angle_alpha   90.00
_cell.angle_beta   90.00
_cell.angle_gamma   90.00
#
_symmetry.space_group_name_H-M   'P 1'
#
loop_
_entity.id
_entity.type
_entity.pdbx_description
1 polymer ?
#
loop_
_entity_poly.entity_id
_entity_poly.type
_entity_poly.pdbx_seq_one_letter_code
_entity_poly.pdbx_strand_id
1 'polypeptide(L)'
;VGIRVTLLAALLAACPATADSAARWWDAPVADALKKAGDNRAELEKALAAVPKDQRAAMAFLVANMPDGDLQKLKSDFLLANTDLAYKARKEVAWGKDIPEEQFLNDVLPYANVDETRELWRKDFFERCLPIVKECKTPGEAAQKLNGNLFKTLKVKYSTERKAANQSPSESIAQGKASCTGLSIILCDACRAVCVPARLVGTPLWANKRGNHTWVEVWDNGWHFTGACEPDPSGLDRGWFVGDAAQAKKDSFEHAIYAASFKKTDQHFPLVWAMRNKNVPAENVTDRYAKPAAKSETFRVLVRVVDSSKKRLAVAVTVTGEKTGLSGTSRGESADTNDLLTFDLPPAKEFVVTAGGVEKKITTGKAGEQRVVEIQVPAK
;
A
#
# COMPACT_ATOMS: atom_id res chain seq x y z
N VAL A 1 -92.94 -22.95 -15.45
CA VAL A 1 -92.26 -21.90 -14.69
C VAL A 1 -90.90 -22.52 -14.31
N GLY A 2 -89.86 -22.23 -15.06
CA GLY A 2 -88.51 -22.74 -14.84
C GLY A 2 -87.62 -21.67 -14.17
N ILE A 3 -87.09 -21.97 -13.03
CA ILE A 3 -86.13 -21.16 -12.25
C ILE A 3 -84.71 -21.49 -12.76
N ARG A 4 -84.07 -20.51 -13.40
CA ARG A 4 -82.64 -20.60 -13.73
C ARG A 4 -81.83 -20.09 -12.50
N VAL A 5 -81.05 -21.02 -11.93
CA VAL A 5 -80.07 -20.69 -10.89
C VAL A 5 -78.74 -20.36 -11.59
N THR A 6 -78.31 -19.10 -11.50
CA THR A 6 -77.00 -18.63 -12.00
C THR A 6 -75.96 -18.82 -10.90
N LEU A 7 -75.03 -19.76 -11.09
CA LEU A 7 -73.87 -19.89 -10.21
C LEU A 7 -72.85 -18.77 -10.53
N LEU A 8 -72.58 -17.92 -9.56
CA LEU A 8 -71.55 -16.92 -9.61
C LEU A 8 -70.25 -17.58 -9.10
N ALA A 9 -69.30 -17.88 -9.99
CA ALA A 9 -68.00 -18.34 -9.65
C ALA A 9 -67.11 -17.14 -9.19
N ALA A 10 -66.82 -17.06 -7.89
CA ALA A 10 -65.87 -16.11 -7.38
C ALA A 10 -64.42 -16.59 -7.67
N LEU A 11 -63.73 -15.89 -8.58
CA LEU A 11 -62.29 -16.04 -8.76
C LEU A 11 -61.60 -15.40 -7.55
N LEU A 12 -61.07 -16.24 -6.66
CA LEU A 12 -60.08 -15.82 -5.66
C LEU A 12 -58.72 -15.60 -6.38
N ALA A 13 -58.39 -14.35 -6.64
CA ALA A 13 -57.05 -13.95 -7.06
C ALA A 13 -56.11 -14.23 -5.89
N ALA A 14 -55.30 -15.29 -6.01
CA ALA A 14 -54.17 -15.51 -5.11
C ALA A 14 -53.15 -14.42 -5.33
N CYS A 15 -53.04 -13.47 -4.41
CA CYS A 15 -51.87 -12.59 -4.31
C CYS A 15 -50.63 -13.47 -4.17
N PRO A 16 -49.61 -13.27 -5.00
CA PRO A 16 -48.35 -13.91 -4.74
C PRO A 16 -47.84 -13.47 -3.36
N ALA A 17 -47.65 -14.43 -2.45
CA ALA A 17 -47.02 -14.18 -1.16
C ALA A 17 -45.69 -13.46 -1.42
N THR A 18 -45.61 -12.22 -0.97
CA THR A 18 -44.35 -11.47 -0.92
C THR A 18 -43.39 -12.30 -0.08
N ALA A 19 -42.32 -12.77 -0.73
CA ALA A 19 -41.24 -13.45 -0.04
C ALA A 19 -40.87 -12.61 1.21
N ASP A 20 -40.93 -13.29 2.32
CA ASP A 20 -40.65 -12.78 3.67
C ASP A 20 -39.37 -11.98 3.60
N SER A 21 -39.48 -10.65 3.77
CA SER A 21 -38.31 -9.79 3.85
C SER A 21 -37.62 -10.11 5.15
N ALA A 22 -36.65 -11.03 5.10
CA ALA A 22 -35.76 -11.26 6.23
C ALA A 22 -35.34 -9.86 6.74
N ALA A 23 -35.68 -9.56 7.99
CA ALA A 23 -35.51 -8.22 8.56
C ALA A 23 -34.13 -7.72 8.25
N ARG A 24 -34.02 -6.62 7.48
CA ARG A 24 -32.76 -6.02 7.07
C ARG A 24 -31.96 -5.69 8.32
N TRP A 25 -30.83 -6.36 8.49
CA TRP A 25 -29.98 -6.18 9.67
C TRP A 25 -28.93 -5.06 9.48
N TRP A 26 -28.79 -4.48 8.27
CA TRP A 26 -27.84 -3.43 7.96
C TRP A 26 -28.45 -2.04 8.04
N ASP A 27 -27.59 -1.05 8.23
CA ASP A 27 -27.90 0.36 8.46
C ASP A 27 -28.04 1.21 7.19
N ALA A 28 -28.24 2.52 7.38
CA ALA A 28 -28.42 3.50 6.28
C ALA A 28 -27.21 3.59 5.35
N PRO A 29 -25.93 3.63 5.78
CA PRO A 29 -24.77 3.64 4.88
C PRO A 29 -24.74 2.48 3.89
N VAL A 30 -25.09 1.26 4.31
CA VAL A 30 -25.21 0.10 3.41
C VAL A 30 -26.38 0.29 2.45
N ALA A 31 -27.53 0.78 2.93
CA ALA A 31 -28.70 1.03 2.07
C ALA A 31 -28.39 2.07 0.99
N ASP A 32 -27.61 3.10 1.30
CA ASP A 32 -27.19 4.12 0.33
C ASP A 32 -26.17 3.57 -0.69
N ALA A 33 -25.25 2.70 -0.25
CA ALA A 33 -24.35 2.00 -1.16
C ALA A 33 -25.12 1.09 -2.14
N LEU A 34 -26.13 0.35 -1.66
CA LEU A 34 -26.99 -0.48 -2.49
C LEU A 34 -27.76 0.29 -3.56
N LYS A 35 -28.13 1.56 -3.30
CA LYS A 35 -28.75 2.43 -4.33
C LYS A 35 -27.78 2.75 -5.48
N LYS A 36 -26.47 2.84 -5.20
CA LYS A 36 -25.43 3.13 -6.18
C LYS A 36 -24.95 1.90 -6.97
N ALA A 37 -25.30 0.71 -6.52
CA ALA A 37 -24.86 -0.55 -7.13
C ALA A 37 -25.50 -0.83 -8.50
N GLY A 38 -26.59 -0.15 -8.86
CA GLY A 38 -27.30 -0.36 -10.13
C GLY A 38 -27.69 -1.83 -10.29
N ASP A 39 -27.42 -2.41 -11.45
CA ASP A 39 -27.75 -3.81 -11.78
C ASP A 39 -27.04 -4.86 -10.92
N ASN A 40 -25.94 -4.48 -10.27
CA ASN A 40 -25.19 -5.38 -9.38
C ASN A 40 -25.77 -5.47 -7.96
N ARG A 41 -26.82 -4.71 -7.66
CA ARG A 41 -27.45 -4.68 -6.34
C ARG A 41 -27.79 -6.06 -5.77
N ALA A 42 -28.33 -6.94 -6.61
CA ALA A 42 -28.71 -8.31 -6.20
C ALA A 42 -27.52 -9.13 -5.69
N GLU A 43 -26.32 -8.95 -6.26
CA GLU A 43 -25.10 -9.61 -5.80
C GLU A 43 -24.69 -9.12 -4.40
N LEU A 44 -24.78 -7.81 -4.14
CA LEU A 44 -24.44 -7.26 -2.81
C LEU A 44 -25.49 -7.70 -1.76
N GLU A 45 -26.78 -7.69 -2.08
CA GLU A 45 -27.84 -8.18 -1.20
C GLU A 45 -27.66 -9.68 -0.91
N LYS A 46 -27.25 -10.49 -1.90
CA LYS A 46 -26.89 -11.92 -1.72
C LYS A 46 -25.71 -12.08 -0.73
N ALA A 47 -24.66 -11.26 -0.84
CA ALA A 47 -23.54 -11.29 0.08
C ALA A 47 -23.98 -10.94 1.51
N LEU A 48 -24.77 -9.88 1.68
CA LEU A 48 -25.32 -9.44 2.96
C LEU A 48 -26.24 -10.49 3.59
N ALA A 49 -27.03 -11.23 2.79
CA ALA A 49 -27.91 -12.27 3.28
C ALA A 49 -27.16 -13.53 3.72
N ALA A 50 -26.09 -13.90 2.98
CA ALA A 50 -25.36 -15.14 3.17
C ALA A 50 -24.25 -15.07 4.22
N VAL A 51 -23.77 -13.85 4.56
CA VAL A 51 -22.67 -13.68 5.50
C VAL A 51 -23.04 -14.20 6.91
N PRO A 52 -22.14 -14.95 7.60
CA PRO A 52 -22.35 -15.40 8.97
C PRO A 52 -22.62 -14.21 9.93
N LYS A 53 -23.41 -14.47 10.98
CA LYS A 53 -23.84 -13.42 11.94
C LYS A 53 -22.66 -12.69 12.56
N ASP A 54 -21.60 -13.39 12.94
CA ASP A 54 -20.37 -12.85 13.54
C ASP A 54 -19.51 -12.05 12.55
N GLN A 55 -19.78 -12.16 11.24
CA GLN A 55 -19.07 -11.41 10.18
C GLN A 55 -19.91 -10.27 9.56
N ARG A 56 -21.13 -10.04 10.06
CA ARG A 56 -22.05 -9.02 9.52
C ARG A 56 -21.47 -7.61 9.53
N ALA A 57 -20.83 -7.23 10.63
CA ALA A 57 -20.19 -5.90 10.73
C ALA A 57 -19.12 -5.69 9.64
N ALA A 58 -18.33 -6.71 9.36
CA ALA A 58 -17.33 -6.70 8.30
C ALA A 58 -17.95 -6.56 6.91
N MET A 59 -18.98 -7.35 6.59
CA MET A 59 -19.66 -7.24 5.29
C MET A 59 -20.33 -5.88 5.12
N ALA A 60 -20.98 -5.36 6.17
CA ALA A 60 -21.57 -4.02 6.15
C ALA A 60 -20.50 -2.95 5.90
N PHE A 61 -19.34 -3.05 6.59
CA PHE A 61 -18.23 -2.13 6.42
C PHE A 61 -17.71 -2.13 4.97
N LEU A 62 -17.50 -3.31 4.38
CA LEU A 62 -17.07 -3.42 2.97
C LEU A 62 -18.08 -2.76 2.02
N VAL A 63 -19.36 -3.11 2.12
CA VAL A 63 -20.40 -2.58 1.22
C VAL A 63 -20.57 -1.07 1.39
N ALA A 64 -20.57 -0.56 2.62
CA ALA A 64 -20.74 0.87 2.88
C ALA A 64 -19.57 1.73 2.36
N ASN A 65 -18.34 1.17 2.35
CA ASN A 65 -17.14 1.95 2.07
C ASN A 65 -16.50 1.68 0.71
N MET A 66 -16.83 0.57 0.03
CA MET A 66 -16.22 0.26 -1.27
C MET A 66 -16.47 1.37 -2.32
N PRO A 67 -15.56 1.54 -3.29
CA PRO A 67 -15.73 2.48 -4.40
C PRO A 67 -16.97 2.17 -5.25
N ASP A 68 -17.56 3.19 -5.85
CA ASP A 68 -18.78 3.03 -6.68
C ASP A 68 -18.55 2.03 -7.83
N GLY A 69 -17.36 1.99 -8.44
CA GLY A 69 -17.02 1.00 -9.47
C GLY A 69 -17.01 -0.45 -8.97
N ASP A 70 -16.65 -0.67 -7.70
CA ASP A 70 -16.67 -1.99 -7.07
C ASP A 70 -18.10 -2.38 -6.67
N LEU A 71 -18.93 -1.43 -6.19
CA LEU A 71 -20.36 -1.64 -5.96
C LEU A 71 -21.08 -2.17 -7.21
N GLN A 72 -20.69 -1.68 -8.39
CA GLN A 72 -21.32 -2.02 -9.67
C GLN A 72 -20.80 -3.33 -10.29
N LYS A 73 -19.74 -3.96 -9.76
CA LYS A 73 -19.06 -5.08 -10.43
C LYS A 73 -18.78 -6.29 -9.55
N LEU A 74 -18.46 -6.08 -8.26
CA LEU A 74 -18.03 -7.21 -7.40
C LEU A 74 -19.17 -8.16 -7.11
N LYS A 75 -18.86 -9.46 -7.16
CA LYS A 75 -19.83 -10.52 -6.96
C LYS A 75 -19.90 -10.95 -5.49
N SER A 76 -21.04 -11.50 -5.09
CA SER A 76 -21.27 -12.01 -3.74
C SER A 76 -20.19 -12.98 -3.28
N ASP A 77 -19.81 -13.91 -4.14
CA ASP A 77 -18.83 -14.95 -3.81
C ASP A 77 -17.43 -14.38 -3.55
N PHE A 78 -17.05 -13.31 -4.27
CA PHE A 78 -15.81 -12.57 -4.02
C PHE A 78 -15.79 -11.95 -2.61
N LEU A 79 -16.86 -11.25 -2.23
CA LEU A 79 -16.97 -10.59 -0.94
C LEU A 79 -17.03 -11.59 0.23
N LEU A 80 -17.79 -12.67 0.06
CA LEU A 80 -17.91 -13.74 1.05
C LEU A 80 -16.56 -14.43 1.26
N ALA A 81 -15.87 -14.83 0.18
CA ALA A 81 -14.57 -15.47 0.27
C ALA A 81 -13.52 -14.57 0.93
N ASN A 82 -13.49 -13.29 0.55
CA ASN A 82 -12.56 -12.32 1.17
C ASN A 82 -12.82 -12.18 2.68
N THR A 83 -14.08 -12.04 3.09
CA THR A 83 -14.46 -11.86 4.49
C THR A 83 -14.17 -13.12 5.32
N ASP A 84 -14.55 -14.29 4.84
CA ASP A 84 -14.31 -15.56 5.52
C ASP A 84 -12.81 -15.82 5.74
N LEU A 85 -11.98 -15.60 4.71
CA LEU A 85 -10.53 -15.75 4.81
C LEU A 85 -9.89 -14.74 5.77
N ALA A 86 -10.40 -13.50 5.87
CA ALA A 86 -9.91 -12.54 6.84
C ALA A 86 -10.20 -12.98 8.29
N TYR A 87 -11.42 -13.50 8.55
CA TYR A 87 -11.78 -14.06 9.86
C TYR A 87 -11.04 -15.36 10.17
N LYS A 88 -10.78 -16.20 9.15
CA LYS A 88 -9.93 -17.38 9.30
C LYS A 88 -8.52 -16.97 9.74
N ALA A 89 -7.89 -16.04 9.06
CA ALA A 89 -6.57 -15.54 9.42
C ALA A 89 -6.54 -15.01 10.87
N ARG A 90 -7.57 -14.24 11.28
CA ARG A 90 -7.72 -13.72 12.64
C ARG A 90 -7.72 -14.82 13.71
N LYS A 91 -8.28 -16.00 13.40
CA LYS A 91 -8.33 -17.14 14.33
C LYS A 91 -7.02 -17.95 14.36
N GLU A 92 -6.28 -17.97 13.25
CA GLU A 92 -5.10 -18.85 13.07
C GLU A 92 -3.79 -18.26 13.65
N VAL A 93 -3.67 -16.93 13.73
CA VAL A 93 -2.43 -16.28 14.17
C VAL A 93 -2.46 -15.90 15.64
N ALA A 94 -1.30 -15.87 16.29
CA ALA A 94 -1.19 -15.63 17.73
C ALA A 94 -1.74 -14.25 18.16
N TRP A 95 -1.55 -13.23 17.34
CA TRP A 95 -1.97 -11.84 17.62
C TRP A 95 -3.39 -11.51 17.17
N GLY A 96 -4.06 -12.39 16.42
CA GLY A 96 -5.32 -12.05 15.73
C GLY A 96 -6.44 -11.57 16.64
N LYS A 97 -6.54 -12.14 17.86
CA LYS A 97 -7.54 -11.73 18.88
C LYS A 97 -7.26 -10.34 19.49
N ASP A 98 -5.99 -9.90 19.45
CA ASP A 98 -5.55 -8.64 20.06
C ASP A 98 -5.63 -7.47 19.09
N ILE A 99 -5.93 -7.73 17.79
CA ILE A 99 -6.15 -6.69 16.78
C ILE A 99 -7.47 -5.95 17.09
N PRO A 100 -7.41 -4.62 17.33
CA PRO A 100 -8.62 -3.83 17.55
C PRO A 100 -9.56 -3.90 16.33
N GLU A 101 -10.88 -3.85 16.60
CA GLU A 101 -11.88 -4.02 15.54
C GLU A 101 -11.77 -2.96 14.44
N GLU A 102 -11.43 -1.71 14.78
CA GLU A 102 -11.25 -0.64 13.81
C GLU A 102 -10.12 -0.98 12.83
N GLN A 103 -8.95 -1.41 13.32
CA GLN A 103 -7.83 -1.81 12.48
C GLN A 103 -8.13 -3.08 11.69
N PHE A 104 -8.88 -4.03 12.28
CA PHE A 104 -9.30 -5.21 11.54
C PHE A 104 -10.19 -4.83 10.35
N LEU A 105 -11.19 -4.00 10.56
CA LEU A 105 -12.13 -3.60 9.51
C LEU A 105 -11.47 -2.74 8.42
N ASN A 106 -10.62 -1.78 8.80
CA ASN A 106 -10.03 -0.84 7.83
C ASN A 106 -8.73 -1.32 7.20
N ASP A 107 -7.92 -2.12 7.91
CA ASP A 107 -6.53 -2.38 7.53
C ASP A 107 -6.19 -3.88 7.40
N VAL A 108 -7.12 -4.81 7.73
CA VAL A 108 -7.00 -6.26 7.46
C VAL A 108 -8.04 -6.73 6.45
N LEU A 109 -9.30 -6.40 6.68
CA LEU A 109 -10.44 -6.88 5.91
C LEU A 109 -10.46 -6.43 4.43
N PRO A 110 -10.01 -5.22 4.05
CA PRO A 110 -10.10 -4.74 2.68
C PRO A 110 -9.44 -5.68 1.67
N TYR A 111 -10.10 -5.85 0.52
CA TYR A 111 -9.66 -6.66 -0.61
C TYR A 111 -8.75 -5.90 -1.59
N ALA A 112 -8.58 -4.61 -1.36
CA ALA A 112 -7.78 -3.72 -2.21
C ALA A 112 -7.09 -2.65 -1.37
N ASN A 113 -6.06 -2.03 -1.94
CA ASN A 113 -5.27 -0.98 -1.32
C ASN A 113 -5.54 0.41 -1.92
N VAL A 114 -5.52 0.50 -3.25
CA VAL A 114 -5.74 1.73 -4.03
C VAL A 114 -6.68 1.42 -5.22
N ASP A 115 -6.24 1.65 -6.43
CA ASP A 115 -7.03 1.42 -7.65
C ASP A 115 -6.49 0.28 -8.53
N GLU A 116 -5.71 -0.64 -7.95
CA GLU A 116 -5.21 -1.84 -8.62
C GLU A 116 -6.34 -2.77 -9.07
N THR A 117 -6.05 -3.67 -10.00
CA THR A 117 -6.99 -4.71 -10.45
C THR A 117 -7.47 -5.55 -9.25
N ARG A 118 -8.80 -5.71 -9.12
CA ARG A 118 -9.41 -6.53 -8.04
C ARG A 118 -9.22 -8.00 -8.35
N GLU A 119 -8.64 -8.75 -7.40
CA GLU A 119 -8.38 -10.18 -7.53
C GLU A 119 -8.50 -10.91 -6.18
N LEU A 120 -8.73 -12.23 -6.21
CA LEU A 120 -8.85 -13.06 -5.01
C LEU A 120 -7.46 -13.51 -4.49
N TRP A 121 -6.58 -12.57 -4.18
CA TRP A 121 -5.21 -12.82 -3.71
C TRP A 121 -5.14 -13.48 -2.34
N ARG A 122 -6.14 -13.25 -1.46
CA ARG A 122 -6.06 -13.55 -0.02
C ARG A 122 -5.79 -15.02 0.28
N LYS A 123 -6.41 -15.98 -0.46
CA LYS A 123 -6.19 -17.40 -0.23
C LYS A 123 -4.76 -17.81 -0.54
N ASP A 124 -4.25 -17.46 -1.71
CA ASP A 124 -2.88 -17.79 -2.13
C ASP A 124 -1.85 -17.20 -1.17
N PHE A 125 -2.04 -15.92 -0.79
CA PHE A 125 -1.14 -15.28 0.17
C PHE A 125 -1.25 -15.85 1.57
N PHE A 126 -2.43 -16.24 2.04
CA PHE A 126 -2.57 -16.93 3.33
C PHE A 126 -1.75 -18.23 3.35
N GLU A 127 -1.89 -19.06 2.32
CA GLU A 127 -1.16 -20.34 2.21
C GLU A 127 0.38 -20.13 2.12
N ARG A 128 0.84 -19.11 1.43
CA ARG A 128 2.28 -18.80 1.32
C ARG A 128 2.85 -18.12 2.55
N CYS A 129 2.09 -17.22 3.18
CA CYS A 129 2.60 -16.36 4.24
C CYS A 129 2.51 -17.00 5.63
N LEU A 130 1.46 -17.81 5.90
CA LEU A 130 1.28 -18.43 7.20
C LEU A 130 2.49 -19.25 7.66
N PRO A 131 3.13 -20.09 6.82
CA PRO A 131 4.35 -20.79 7.22
C PRO A 131 5.52 -19.86 7.58
N ILE A 132 5.62 -18.70 6.90
CA ILE A 132 6.69 -17.72 7.15
C ILE A 132 6.54 -17.09 8.55
N VAL A 133 5.30 -16.85 8.98
CA VAL A 133 5.01 -16.10 10.22
C VAL A 133 4.63 -16.99 11.40
N LYS A 134 4.61 -18.30 11.24
CA LYS A 134 4.12 -19.28 12.22
C LYS A 134 4.69 -19.09 13.63
N GLU A 135 5.98 -18.75 13.72
CA GLU A 135 6.68 -18.57 14.99
C GLU A 135 6.66 -17.13 15.51
N CYS A 136 6.05 -16.19 14.75
CA CYS A 136 5.95 -14.79 15.18
C CYS A 136 4.95 -14.65 16.32
N LYS A 137 5.19 -13.67 17.18
CA LYS A 137 4.33 -13.35 18.33
C LYS A 137 3.56 -12.06 18.12
N THR A 138 4.08 -11.15 17.30
CA THR A 138 3.48 -9.84 17.05
C THR A 138 3.29 -9.56 15.57
N PRO A 139 2.38 -8.63 15.21
CA PRO A 139 2.21 -8.14 13.85
C PRO A 139 3.50 -7.58 13.24
N GLY A 140 4.29 -6.85 14.03
CA GLY A 140 5.55 -6.25 13.59
C GLY A 140 6.60 -7.29 13.21
N GLU A 141 6.78 -8.34 14.04
CA GLU A 141 7.65 -9.47 13.70
C GLU A 141 7.21 -10.16 12.41
N ALA A 142 5.89 -10.37 12.25
CA ALA A 142 5.33 -10.99 11.05
C ALA A 142 5.59 -10.15 9.80
N ALA A 143 5.34 -8.85 9.87
CA ALA A 143 5.59 -7.92 8.76
C ALA A 143 7.06 -7.92 8.33
N GLN A 144 8.00 -7.90 9.30
CA GLN A 144 9.43 -7.96 9.02
C GLN A 144 9.84 -9.28 8.35
N LYS A 145 9.34 -10.42 8.84
CA LYS A 145 9.63 -11.73 8.22
C LYS A 145 9.05 -11.83 6.81
N LEU A 146 7.83 -11.31 6.58
CA LEU A 146 7.23 -11.28 5.25
C LEU A 146 8.06 -10.42 4.30
N ASN A 147 8.40 -9.19 4.71
CA ASN A 147 9.19 -8.29 3.88
C ASN A 147 10.57 -8.87 3.51
N GLY A 148 11.22 -9.59 4.45
CA GLY A 148 12.53 -10.21 4.22
C GLY A 148 12.54 -11.44 3.30
N ASN A 149 11.40 -12.17 3.18
CA ASN A 149 11.35 -13.47 2.52
C ASN A 149 10.45 -13.52 1.29
N LEU A 150 9.29 -12.85 1.33
CA LEU A 150 8.24 -13.01 0.34
C LEU A 150 8.68 -12.64 -1.07
N PHE A 151 9.31 -11.50 -1.25
CA PHE A 151 9.73 -11.01 -2.56
C PHE A 151 10.74 -11.91 -3.27
N LYS A 152 11.62 -12.56 -2.50
CA LYS A 152 12.55 -13.57 -3.03
C LYS A 152 11.81 -14.79 -3.55
N THR A 153 10.80 -15.26 -2.80
CA THR A 153 9.97 -16.40 -3.18
C THR A 153 9.11 -16.08 -4.40
N LEU A 154 8.50 -14.90 -4.46
CA LEU A 154 7.69 -14.42 -5.58
C LEU A 154 8.53 -14.01 -6.79
N LYS A 155 9.86 -13.84 -6.64
CA LYS A 155 10.79 -13.35 -7.66
C LYS A 155 10.38 -11.99 -8.23
N VAL A 156 9.80 -11.12 -7.38
CA VAL A 156 9.42 -9.76 -7.74
C VAL A 156 10.42 -8.77 -7.17
N LYS A 157 10.81 -7.79 -7.96
CA LYS A 157 11.75 -6.73 -7.56
C LYS A 157 11.28 -5.37 -8.10
N TYR A 158 11.81 -4.31 -7.52
CA TYR A 158 11.63 -2.96 -8.06
C TYR A 158 12.16 -2.87 -9.50
N SER A 159 11.40 -2.20 -10.37
CA SER A 159 11.86 -1.87 -11.72
C SER A 159 11.09 -0.69 -12.29
N THR A 160 11.77 0.20 -12.98
CA THR A 160 11.16 1.25 -13.80
C THR A 160 10.52 0.71 -15.09
N GLU A 161 10.88 -0.52 -15.49
CA GLU A 161 10.34 -1.22 -16.67
C GLU A 161 9.02 -1.98 -16.40
N ARG A 162 8.38 -1.79 -15.23
CA ARG A 162 7.04 -2.33 -14.95
C ARG A 162 6.00 -1.73 -15.90
N LYS A 163 4.89 -2.45 -16.13
CA LYS A 163 3.82 -1.99 -17.03
C LYS A 163 2.98 -0.86 -16.46
N ALA A 164 2.70 -0.90 -15.15
CA ALA A 164 1.90 0.11 -14.46
C ALA A 164 2.45 0.39 -13.05
N ALA A 165 2.10 1.53 -12.48
CA ALA A 165 2.52 1.89 -11.12
C ALA A 165 1.78 1.07 -10.05
N ASN A 166 0.50 0.81 -10.28
CA ASN A 166 -0.47 0.18 -9.36
C ASN A 166 -0.80 -1.27 -9.75
N GLN A 167 0.19 -2.03 -10.22
CA GLN A 167 -0.02 -3.44 -10.55
C GLN A 167 -0.55 -4.22 -9.35
N SER A 168 -1.55 -5.09 -9.60
CA SER A 168 -2.01 -6.08 -8.63
C SER A 168 -0.91 -7.12 -8.33
N PRO A 169 -1.08 -7.94 -7.27
CA PRO A 169 -0.12 -9.01 -6.98
C PRO A 169 0.13 -9.95 -8.15
N SER A 170 -0.92 -10.43 -8.83
CA SER A 170 -0.76 -11.35 -9.95
C SER A 170 -0.04 -10.71 -11.14
N GLU A 171 -0.33 -9.44 -11.45
CA GLU A 171 0.33 -8.69 -12.52
C GLU A 171 1.84 -8.47 -12.22
N SER A 172 2.15 -8.16 -10.97
CA SER A 172 3.54 -7.97 -10.51
C SER A 172 4.33 -9.27 -10.52
N ILE A 173 3.73 -10.38 -10.06
CA ILE A 173 4.33 -11.71 -10.05
C ILE A 173 4.58 -12.20 -11.49
N ALA A 174 3.60 -12.05 -12.38
CA ALA A 174 3.74 -12.45 -13.78
C ALA A 174 4.87 -11.73 -14.51
N GLN A 175 5.17 -10.48 -14.13
CA GLN A 175 6.26 -9.69 -14.71
C GLN A 175 7.60 -9.85 -13.98
N GLY A 176 7.61 -10.29 -12.73
CA GLY A 176 8.77 -10.22 -11.84
C GLY A 176 9.23 -8.79 -11.53
N LYS A 177 8.41 -7.79 -11.82
CA LYS A 177 8.73 -6.36 -11.75
C LYS A 177 7.55 -5.58 -11.19
N ALA A 178 7.83 -4.63 -10.31
CA ALA A 178 6.84 -3.71 -9.76
C ALA A 178 7.45 -2.33 -9.46
N SER A 179 6.60 -1.33 -9.28
CA SER A 179 6.97 -0.03 -8.69
C SER A 179 7.05 -0.13 -7.17
N CYS A 180 7.47 0.95 -6.49
CA CYS A 180 7.32 1.06 -5.03
C CYS A 180 5.86 0.83 -4.59
N THR A 181 4.87 1.34 -5.33
CA THR A 181 3.45 1.11 -5.07
C THR A 181 3.06 -0.35 -5.27
N GLY A 182 3.44 -0.99 -6.38
CA GLY A 182 3.12 -2.40 -6.63
C GLY A 182 3.78 -3.34 -5.61
N LEU A 183 5.01 -3.05 -5.18
CA LEU A 183 5.66 -3.78 -4.08
C LEU A 183 4.91 -3.57 -2.75
N SER A 184 4.47 -2.34 -2.47
CA SER A 184 3.69 -2.03 -1.27
C SER A 184 2.33 -2.72 -1.26
N ILE A 185 1.63 -2.81 -2.41
CA ILE A 185 0.40 -3.60 -2.57
C ILE A 185 0.65 -5.06 -2.17
N ILE A 186 1.69 -5.70 -2.73
CA ILE A 186 2.05 -7.08 -2.41
C ILE A 186 2.29 -7.26 -0.90
N LEU A 187 3.05 -6.37 -0.28
CA LEU A 187 3.37 -6.48 1.15
C LEU A 187 2.14 -6.24 2.02
N CYS A 188 1.29 -5.27 1.70
CA CYS A 188 0.02 -5.03 2.40
C CYS A 188 -0.89 -6.25 2.31
N ASP A 189 -1.07 -6.82 1.11
CA ASP A 189 -1.93 -7.98 0.90
C ASP A 189 -1.39 -9.21 1.64
N ALA A 190 -0.07 -9.40 1.65
CA ALA A 190 0.58 -10.46 2.42
C ALA A 190 0.39 -10.29 3.95
N CYS A 191 0.54 -9.08 4.46
CA CYS A 191 0.26 -8.74 5.85
C CYS A 191 -1.21 -8.99 6.21
N ARG A 192 -2.14 -8.47 5.40
CA ARG A 192 -3.59 -8.66 5.59
C ARG A 192 -4.01 -10.13 5.52
N ALA A 193 -3.35 -10.93 4.66
CA ALA A 193 -3.63 -12.36 4.54
C ALA A 193 -3.35 -13.13 5.83
N VAL A 194 -2.45 -12.66 6.67
CA VAL A 194 -2.12 -13.26 7.98
C VAL A 194 -2.53 -12.35 9.15
N CYS A 195 -3.59 -11.56 8.97
CA CYS A 195 -4.17 -10.70 9.99
C CYS A 195 -3.18 -9.71 10.63
N VAL A 196 -2.24 -9.17 9.86
CA VAL A 196 -1.43 -8.00 10.23
C VAL A 196 -2.10 -6.79 9.60
N PRO A 197 -2.63 -5.82 10.40
CA PRO A 197 -3.20 -4.61 9.83
C PRO A 197 -2.12 -3.83 9.09
N ALA A 198 -2.38 -3.54 7.82
CA ALA A 198 -1.41 -2.87 6.95
C ALA A 198 -2.10 -1.94 5.94
N ARG A 199 -1.43 -0.84 5.61
CA ARG A 199 -1.92 0.13 4.65
C ARG A 199 -0.81 0.77 3.85
N LEU A 200 -1.12 1.22 2.64
CA LEU A 200 -0.20 2.00 1.83
C LEU A 200 -0.06 3.39 2.40
N VAL A 201 1.18 3.86 2.44
CA VAL A 201 1.50 5.26 2.76
C VAL A 201 2.35 5.83 1.64
N GLY A 202 2.16 7.10 1.31
CA GLY A 202 2.95 7.71 0.25
C GLY A 202 2.88 9.22 0.23
N THR A 203 3.80 9.80 -0.54
CA THR A 203 3.82 11.22 -0.88
C THR A 203 3.87 11.37 -2.40
N PRO A 204 3.08 12.27 -2.98
CA PRO A 204 3.10 12.48 -4.43
C PRO A 204 4.37 13.18 -4.91
N LEU A 205 5.01 13.97 -4.07
CA LEU A 205 6.24 14.66 -4.38
C LEU A 205 7.02 14.99 -3.10
N TRP A 206 8.25 14.52 -2.97
CA TRP A 206 9.12 14.95 -1.89
C TRP A 206 9.30 16.47 -1.84
N ALA A 207 9.46 17.06 -0.66
CA ALA A 207 9.66 18.50 -0.51
C ALA A 207 10.90 19.02 -1.26
N ASN A 208 11.90 18.15 -1.50
CA ASN A 208 13.07 18.42 -2.32
C ASN A 208 12.85 18.19 -3.83
N LYS A 209 11.62 17.86 -4.24
CA LYS A 209 11.17 17.66 -5.63
C LYS A 209 11.87 16.51 -6.39
N ARG A 210 12.48 15.55 -5.70
CA ARG A 210 13.18 14.42 -6.33
C ARG A 210 12.26 13.32 -6.87
N GLY A 211 10.97 13.35 -6.60
CA GLY A 211 9.98 12.38 -7.04
C GLY A 211 8.99 12.02 -5.93
N ASN A 212 8.27 10.95 -6.13
CA ASN A 212 7.30 10.38 -5.20
C ASN A 212 7.82 9.08 -4.58
N HIS A 213 7.17 8.62 -3.51
CA HIS A 213 7.41 7.28 -2.97
C HIS A 213 6.18 6.72 -2.30
N THR A 214 6.08 5.39 -2.27
CA THR A 214 5.05 4.63 -1.56
C THR A 214 5.71 3.53 -0.74
N TRP A 215 5.27 3.39 0.50
CA TRP A 215 5.73 2.37 1.46
C TRP A 215 4.55 1.79 2.24
N VAL A 216 4.80 1.01 3.28
CA VAL A 216 3.76 0.34 4.07
C VAL A 216 3.83 0.78 5.52
N GLU A 217 2.68 1.11 6.11
CA GLU A 217 2.49 1.12 7.56
C GLU A 217 1.83 -0.19 8.00
N VAL A 218 2.27 -0.71 9.16
CA VAL A 218 1.70 -1.86 9.86
C VAL A 218 1.35 -1.49 11.30
N TRP A 219 0.28 -2.09 11.84
CA TRP A 219 -0.14 -1.85 13.21
C TRP A 219 0.41 -2.92 14.16
N ASP A 220 1.18 -2.50 15.16
CA ASP A 220 1.60 -3.31 16.29
C ASP A 220 1.61 -2.45 17.56
N ASN A 221 0.46 -2.31 18.23
CA ASN A 221 0.22 -1.35 19.34
C ASN A 221 0.48 0.11 18.97
N GLY A 222 0.50 0.43 17.70
CA GLY A 222 0.76 1.71 17.07
C GLY A 222 1.15 1.51 15.61
N TRP A 223 1.16 2.58 14.83
CA TRP A 223 1.60 2.53 13.44
C TRP A 223 3.12 2.58 13.34
N HIS A 224 3.69 1.58 12.68
CA HIS A 224 5.10 1.45 12.31
C HIS A 224 5.23 1.36 10.80
N PHE A 225 6.38 1.67 10.23
CA PHE A 225 6.55 1.64 8.78
C PHE A 225 7.76 0.82 8.32
N THR A 226 7.70 0.40 7.05
CA THR A 226 8.80 -0.27 6.34
C THR A 226 8.69 -0.04 4.83
N GLY A 227 9.81 0.07 4.14
CA GLY A 227 9.85 0.03 2.68
C GLY A 227 9.58 -1.39 2.18
N ALA A 228 8.65 -1.55 1.22
CA ALA A 228 8.33 -2.86 0.66
C ALA A 228 9.48 -3.40 -0.21
N CYS A 229 9.88 -4.64 0.00
CA CYS A 229 11.07 -5.26 -0.61
C CYS A 229 12.41 -4.64 -0.14
N GLU A 230 12.38 -3.84 0.90
CA GLU A 230 13.51 -3.08 1.46
C GLU A 230 13.58 -3.27 3.00
N PRO A 231 13.61 -4.52 3.53
CA PRO A 231 13.62 -4.76 4.96
C PRO A 231 14.91 -4.24 5.58
N ASP A 232 14.80 -3.43 6.63
CA ASP A 232 15.94 -3.04 7.44
C ASP A 232 16.21 -4.11 8.51
N PRO A 233 17.43 -4.64 8.64
CA PRO A 233 17.75 -5.68 9.63
C PRO A 233 17.59 -5.21 11.08
N SER A 234 17.57 -3.90 11.32
CA SER A 234 17.39 -3.32 12.65
C SER A 234 15.92 -3.11 13.04
N GLY A 235 14.95 -3.48 12.17
CA GLY A 235 13.53 -3.45 12.49
C GLY A 235 12.69 -2.45 11.67
N LEU A 236 11.48 -2.23 12.16
CA LEU A 236 10.55 -1.24 11.61
C LEU A 236 11.01 0.21 11.90
N ASP A 237 10.31 1.18 11.33
CA ASP A 237 10.56 2.63 11.48
C ASP A 237 11.91 3.09 10.91
N ARG A 238 12.40 2.35 9.91
CA ARG A 238 13.63 2.59 9.20
C ARG A 238 13.44 2.50 7.69
N GLY A 239 14.26 3.23 6.97
CA GLY A 239 14.27 3.24 5.51
C GLY A 239 15.10 4.39 4.97
N TRP A 240 15.57 4.27 3.75
CA TRP A 240 16.36 5.31 3.06
C TRP A 240 15.61 6.64 2.95
N PHE A 241 14.26 6.59 2.92
CA PHE A 241 13.38 7.74 2.70
C PHE A 241 13.09 8.57 3.97
N VAL A 242 13.48 8.11 5.15
CA VAL A 242 13.17 8.77 6.44
C VAL A 242 13.60 10.25 6.46
N GLY A 243 14.77 10.55 5.89
CA GLY A 243 15.27 11.92 5.81
C GLY A 243 14.45 12.83 4.88
N ASP A 244 13.88 12.29 3.81
CA ASP A 244 13.00 13.03 2.91
C ASP A 244 11.59 13.15 3.53
N ALA A 245 11.08 12.10 4.15
CA ALA A 245 9.80 12.09 4.87
C ALA A 245 9.78 13.10 6.03
N ALA A 246 10.89 13.27 6.71
CA ALA A 246 11.03 14.28 7.79
C ALA A 246 10.84 15.73 7.30
N GLN A 247 11.02 16.00 6.00
CA GLN A 247 10.83 17.31 5.40
C GLN A 247 9.42 17.54 4.83
N ALA A 248 8.51 16.58 4.97
CA ALA A 248 7.13 16.66 4.47
C ALA A 248 6.39 17.87 5.08
N LYS A 249 5.44 18.42 4.30
CA LYS A 249 4.69 19.62 4.66
C LYS A 249 3.20 19.31 4.73
N LYS A 250 2.64 19.28 5.93
CA LYS A 250 1.25 18.90 6.19
C LYS A 250 0.22 19.69 5.39
N ASP A 251 0.44 20.99 5.24
CA ASP A 251 -0.50 21.90 4.59
C ASP A 251 -0.30 21.99 3.06
N SER A 252 0.60 21.20 2.49
CA SER A 252 0.84 21.12 1.06
C SER A 252 0.38 19.78 0.52
N PHE A 253 -0.67 19.77 -0.31
CA PHE A 253 -1.14 18.53 -0.93
C PHE A 253 -0.02 17.74 -1.63
N GLU A 254 0.88 18.43 -2.32
CA GLU A 254 1.97 17.80 -3.07
C GLU A 254 3.08 17.26 -2.16
N HIS A 255 3.28 17.85 -0.98
CA HIS A 255 4.42 17.54 -0.10
C HIS A 255 4.01 16.89 1.22
N ALA A 256 2.72 16.60 1.40
CA ALA A 256 2.21 15.86 2.55
C ALA A 256 2.36 14.35 2.35
N ILE A 257 2.21 13.63 3.44
CA ILE A 257 2.22 12.16 3.47
C ILE A 257 0.81 11.68 3.79
N TYR A 258 0.32 10.76 2.97
CA TYR A 258 -1.02 10.21 3.07
C TYR A 258 -0.98 8.70 3.31
N ALA A 259 -1.82 8.21 4.20
CA ALA A 259 -2.11 6.79 4.37
C ALA A 259 -3.44 6.47 3.70
N ALA A 260 -3.46 5.45 2.85
CA ALA A 260 -4.71 4.97 2.24
C ALA A 260 -5.65 4.40 3.30
N SER A 261 -6.94 4.63 3.14
CA SER A 261 -8.01 4.12 3.99
C SER A 261 -9.08 3.45 3.13
N PHE A 262 -9.65 2.35 3.62
CA PHE A 262 -10.85 1.78 2.98
C PHE A 262 -12.11 2.49 3.45
N LYS A 263 -12.14 2.92 4.73
CA LYS A 263 -13.18 3.77 5.27
C LYS A 263 -13.17 5.13 4.55
N LYS A 264 -14.32 5.58 4.12
CA LYS A 264 -14.49 6.91 3.50
C LYS A 264 -14.02 8.02 4.43
N THR A 265 -13.25 8.94 3.87
CA THR A 265 -12.73 10.15 4.55
C THR A 265 -12.93 11.37 3.65
N ASP A 266 -12.67 12.56 4.18
CA ASP A 266 -12.75 13.82 3.43
C ASP A 266 -11.51 14.05 2.53
N GLN A 267 -10.49 13.21 2.64
CA GLN A 267 -9.26 13.30 1.87
C GLN A 267 -9.10 12.09 0.95
N HIS A 268 -8.20 12.19 -0.01
CA HIS A 268 -7.92 11.11 -0.95
C HIS A 268 -6.42 10.86 -1.08
N PHE A 269 -6.06 9.60 -1.34
CA PHE A 269 -4.69 9.20 -1.63
C PHE A 269 -4.27 9.73 -3.01
N PRO A 270 -3.14 10.46 -3.10
CA PRO A 270 -2.69 11.04 -4.36
C PRO A 270 -2.10 9.98 -5.28
N LEU A 271 -2.89 9.52 -6.24
CA LEU A 271 -2.46 8.56 -7.26
C LEU A 271 -1.63 9.28 -8.32
N VAL A 272 -0.31 9.27 -8.23
CA VAL A 272 0.58 10.01 -9.15
C VAL A 272 0.43 9.60 -10.62
N TRP A 273 -0.05 8.38 -10.90
CA TRP A 273 -0.37 7.88 -12.24
C TRP A 273 -1.78 8.26 -12.71
N ALA A 274 -2.63 8.74 -11.81
CA ALA A 274 -4.04 9.06 -12.05
C ALA A 274 -4.53 10.20 -11.14
N MET A 275 -3.87 11.34 -11.11
CA MET A 275 -4.12 12.46 -10.17
C MET A 275 -5.56 12.98 -10.14
N ARG A 276 -6.35 12.73 -11.20
CA ARG A 276 -7.78 13.08 -11.24
C ARG A 276 -8.67 12.07 -10.52
N ASN A 277 -8.19 10.86 -10.27
CA ASN A 277 -8.92 9.83 -9.52
C ASN A 277 -8.84 10.14 -8.03
N LYS A 278 -9.97 10.47 -7.42
CA LYS A 278 -10.12 10.79 -6.00
C LYS A 278 -10.88 9.72 -5.23
N ASN A 279 -11.01 8.52 -5.80
CA ASN A 279 -11.86 7.46 -5.25
C ASN A 279 -11.17 6.59 -4.19
N VAL A 280 -9.91 6.84 -3.87
CA VAL A 280 -9.18 6.16 -2.79
C VAL A 280 -9.15 7.09 -1.58
N PRO A 281 -9.92 6.81 -0.52
CA PRO A 281 -9.89 7.62 0.69
C PRO A 281 -8.52 7.58 1.36
N ALA A 282 -8.16 8.63 2.10
CA ALA A 282 -6.88 8.69 2.80
C ALA A 282 -6.94 9.58 4.05
N GLU A 283 -5.94 9.41 4.89
CA GLU A 283 -5.63 10.26 6.03
C GLU A 283 -4.30 10.98 5.79
N ASN A 284 -4.22 12.26 6.12
CA ASN A 284 -2.95 12.97 6.17
C ASN A 284 -2.19 12.58 7.44
N VAL A 285 -1.12 11.82 7.26
CA VAL A 285 -0.31 11.29 8.37
C VAL A 285 1.06 11.97 8.48
N THR A 286 1.20 13.14 7.88
CA THR A 286 2.48 13.88 7.83
C THR A 286 3.10 14.07 9.20
N ASP A 287 2.32 14.32 10.24
CA ASP A 287 2.82 14.56 11.61
C ASP A 287 3.58 13.35 12.21
N ARG A 288 3.38 12.14 11.69
CA ARG A 288 4.14 10.96 12.13
C ARG A 288 5.57 10.97 11.60
N TYR A 289 5.79 11.59 10.48
CA TYR A 289 7.06 11.57 9.74
C TYR A 289 7.81 12.89 9.82
N ALA A 290 7.07 14.01 9.67
CA ALA A 290 7.66 15.35 9.69
C ALA A 290 8.32 15.61 11.03
N LYS A 291 9.55 16.06 10.99
CA LYS A 291 10.30 16.49 12.16
C LYS A 291 10.62 17.98 12.01
N PRO A 292 10.63 18.75 13.12
CA PRO A 292 11.14 20.11 13.07
C PRO A 292 12.49 20.11 12.37
N ALA A 293 12.68 21.00 11.41
CA ALA A 293 13.93 21.12 10.69
C ALA A 293 15.07 21.35 11.69
N ALA A 294 15.78 20.30 12.07
CA ALA A 294 17.05 20.46 12.73
C ALA A 294 17.96 21.24 11.80
N LYS A 295 18.64 22.28 12.31
CA LYS A 295 19.66 22.98 11.52
C LYS A 295 20.69 21.91 11.10
N SER A 296 20.65 21.51 9.84
CA SER A 296 21.68 20.63 9.31
C SER A 296 23.00 21.40 9.30
N GLU A 297 24.03 20.83 9.86
CA GLU A 297 25.40 21.38 9.82
C GLU A 297 26.17 20.90 8.57
N THR A 298 25.56 20.00 7.78
CA THR A 298 26.19 19.35 6.62
C THR A 298 25.47 19.71 5.32
N PHE A 299 26.18 19.54 4.21
CA PHE A 299 25.66 19.52 2.84
C PHE A 299 25.52 18.06 2.40
N ARG A 300 24.36 17.68 1.84
CA ARG A 300 24.07 16.31 1.44
C ARG A 300 24.41 16.06 -0.02
N VAL A 301 25.28 15.09 -0.27
CA VAL A 301 25.63 14.60 -1.61
C VAL A 301 24.97 13.26 -1.84
N LEU A 302 24.13 13.18 -2.89
CA LEU A 302 23.49 11.95 -3.34
C LEU A 302 24.18 11.48 -4.60
N VAL A 303 24.75 10.28 -4.60
CA VAL A 303 25.56 9.76 -5.72
C VAL A 303 24.76 8.77 -6.54
N ARG A 304 24.68 9.03 -7.84
CA ARG A 304 24.13 8.13 -8.86
C ARG A 304 25.25 7.72 -9.77
N VAL A 305 25.50 6.42 -9.90
CA VAL A 305 26.46 5.90 -10.88
C VAL A 305 25.69 5.20 -11.99
N VAL A 306 26.02 5.51 -13.26
CA VAL A 306 25.35 4.95 -14.44
C VAL A 306 26.37 4.47 -15.46
N ASP A 307 25.97 3.50 -16.29
CA ASP A 307 26.71 3.08 -17.47
C ASP A 307 26.46 4.03 -18.67
N SER A 308 27.02 3.67 -19.82
CA SER A 308 26.81 4.42 -21.08
C SER A 308 25.36 4.42 -21.56
N SER A 309 24.55 3.43 -21.17
CA SER A 309 23.12 3.31 -21.46
C SER A 309 22.23 3.99 -20.42
N LYS A 310 22.81 4.74 -19.48
CA LYS A 310 22.13 5.39 -18.34
C LYS A 310 21.50 4.43 -17.34
N LYS A 311 21.83 3.14 -17.35
CA LYS A 311 21.42 2.18 -16.31
C LYS A 311 22.24 2.39 -15.06
N ARG A 312 21.59 2.35 -13.89
CA ARG A 312 22.25 2.52 -12.59
C ARG A 312 23.08 1.30 -12.23
N LEU A 313 24.24 1.55 -11.68
CA LEU A 313 25.20 0.53 -11.26
C LEU A 313 25.39 0.54 -9.75
N ALA A 314 25.45 -0.65 -9.15
CA ALA A 314 25.87 -0.86 -7.77
C ALA A 314 27.39 -1.09 -7.76
N VAL A 315 28.14 -0.02 -7.54
CA VAL A 315 29.62 -0.05 -7.53
C VAL A 315 30.16 0.73 -6.32
N ALA A 316 31.39 0.45 -5.95
CA ALA A 316 32.05 1.19 -4.88
C ALA A 316 32.23 2.67 -5.26
N VAL A 317 31.95 3.54 -4.33
CA VAL A 317 32.10 4.99 -4.44
C VAL A 317 32.94 5.46 -3.26
N THR A 318 33.91 6.31 -3.52
CA THR A 318 34.67 7.01 -2.48
C THR A 318 34.48 8.52 -2.62
N VAL A 319 34.49 9.21 -1.48
CA VAL A 319 34.50 10.67 -1.40
C VAL A 319 35.70 11.08 -0.57
N THR A 320 36.60 11.83 -1.19
CA THR A 320 37.84 12.29 -0.53
C THR A 320 37.93 13.81 -0.50
N GLY A 321 38.41 14.35 0.58
CA GLY A 321 38.67 15.78 0.80
C GLY A 321 39.83 15.95 1.76
N GLU A 322 40.18 17.19 2.13
CA GLU A 322 41.37 17.53 2.93
C GLU A 322 41.51 16.70 4.22
N LYS A 323 40.40 16.43 4.94
CA LYS A 323 40.33 15.61 6.18
C LYS A 323 39.23 14.57 6.17
N THR A 324 38.68 14.25 4.99
CA THR A 324 37.50 13.39 4.86
C THR A 324 37.80 12.26 3.88
N GLY A 325 37.56 11.02 4.32
CA GLY A 325 37.55 9.84 3.46
C GLY A 325 36.32 9.01 3.80
N LEU A 326 35.32 9.00 2.91
CA LEU A 326 34.09 8.23 3.06
C LEU A 326 33.96 7.25 1.89
N SER A 327 33.29 6.13 2.13
CA SER A 327 33.04 5.14 1.10
C SER A 327 31.66 4.54 1.26
N GLY A 328 31.11 3.99 0.17
CA GLY A 328 29.86 3.28 0.14
C GLY A 328 29.64 2.60 -1.20
N THR A 329 28.50 1.95 -1.38
CA THR A 329 28.11 1.32 -2.64
C THR A 329 26.90 2.05 -3.22
N SER A 330 27.01 2.50 -4.49
CA SER A 330 25.88 3.13 -5.21
C SER A 330 24.73 2.13 -5.42
N ARG A 331 23.53 2.64 -5.69
CA ARG A 331 22.32 1.84 -5.89
C ARG A 331 22.15 1.48 -7.36
N GLY A 332 21.91 0.18 -7.63
CA GLY A 332 21.62 -0.34 -8.97
C GLY A 332 20.14 -0.25 -9.35
N GLU A 333 19.77 -0.82 -10.49
CA GLU A 333 18.41 -0.76 -11.06
C GLU A 333 17.32 -1.42 -10.20
N SER A 334 17.68 -2.34 -9.31
CA SER A 334 16.71 -3.01 -8.42
C SER A 334 16.35 -2.22 -7.15
N ALA A 335 17.02 -1.10 -6.90
CA ALA A 335 16.66 -0.17 -5.84
C ALA A 335 15.69 0.90 -6.36
N ASP A 336 14.87 1.49 -5.47
CA ASP A 336 13.99 2.60 -5.86
C ASP A 336 14.79 3.72 -6.53
N THR A 337 14.17 4.41 -7.49
CA THR A 337 14.83 5.50 -8.25
C THR A 337 15.31 6.62 -7.35
N ASN A 338 14.64 6.84 -6.23
CA ASN A 338 14.97 7.89 -5.25
C ASN A 338 15.95 7.40 -4.18
N ASP A 339 16.17 6.08 -4.03
CA ASP A 339 17.21 5.55 -3.15
C ASP A 339 18.59 5.75 -3.81
N LEU A 340 19.35 6.69 -3.31
CA LEU A 340 20.70 7.00 -3.76
C LEU A 340 21.68 6.87 -2.61
N LEU A 341 22.92 6.48 -2.93
CA LEU A 341 24.01 6.53 -1.95
C LEU A 341 24.21 7.98 -1.48
N THR A 342 24.15 8.18 -0.18
CA THR A 342 24.16 9.51 0.43
C THR A 342 25.38 9.71 1.32
N PHE A 343 26.00 10.88 1.21
CA PHE A 343 27.06 11.35 2.08
C PHE A 343 26.72 12.73 2.64
N ASP A 344 26.82 12.91 3.92
CA ASP A 344 26.71 14.20 4.60
C ASP A 344 28.13 14.78 4.78
N LEU A 345 28.42 15.89 4.08
CA LEU A 345 29.73 16.49 3.96
C LEU A 345 29.77 17.90 4.58
N PRO A 346 30.93 18.39 5.06
CA PRO A 346 31.09 19.79 5.43
C PRO A 346 30.66 20.74 4.30
N PRO A 347 29.97 21.86 4.62
CA PRO A 347 29.56 22.84 3.62
C PRO A 347 30.74 23.67 3.12
N ALA A 348 30.62 24.25 1.92
CA ALA A 348 31.58 25.16 1.27
C ALA A 348 33.02 24.59 1.21
N LYS A 349 33.15 23.27 0.90
CA LYS A 349 34.43 22.55 0.76
C LYS A 349 34.50 21.84 -0.57
N GLU A 350 35.70 21.54 -1.02
CA GLU A 350 35.97 20.76 -2.21
C GLU A 350 36.16 19.27 -1.88
N PHE A 351 35.61 18.40 -2.70
CA PHE A 351 35.72 16.95 -2.62
C PHE A 351 35.90 16.32 -4.00
N VAL A 352 36.50 15.14 -4.03
CA VAL A 352 36.55 14.29 -5.19
C VAL A 352 35.69 13.07 -4.94
N VAL A 353 34.70 12.84 -5.80
CA VAL A 353 33.86 11.65 -5.79
C VAL A 353 34.36 10.71 -6.87
N THR A 354 34.76 9.48 -6.49
CA THR A 354 35.32 8.49 -7.40
C THR A 354 34.43 7.26 -7.47
N ALA A 355 34.11 6.79 -8.67
CA ALA A 355 33.36 5.56 -8.90
C ALA A 355 33.83 4.89 -10.21
N GLY A 356 34.11 3.57 -10.22
CA GLY A 356 34.50 2.84 -11.41
C GLY A 356 35.73 3.40 -12.13
N GLY A 357 36.65 4.03 -11.40
CA GLY A 357 37.86 4.67 -11.95
C GLY A 357 37.62 6.09 -12.50
N VAL A 358 36.38 6.60 -12.46
CA VAL A 358 36.05 7.97 -12.89
C VAL A 358 36.02 8.90 -11.68
N GLU A 359 36.71 10.01 -11.76
CA GLU A 359 36.74 11.05 -10.73
C GLU A 359 35.90 12.27 -11.13
N LYS A 360 35.15 12.81 -10.16
CA LYS A 360 34.42 14.04 -10.32
C LYS A 360 34.66 14.99 -9.15
N LYS A 361 35.25 16.13 -9.43
CA LYS A 361 35.41 17.21 -8.44
C LYS A 361 34.07 17.89 -8.20
N ILE A 362 33.75 18.17 -6.96
CA ILE A 362 32.56 18.88 -6.52
C ILE A 362 32.92 19.90 -5.45
N THR A 363 32.17 20.99 -5.40
CA THR A 363 32.19 21.92 -4.28
C THR A 363 30.84 21.83 -3.58
N THR A 364 30.79 21.58 -2.28
CA THR A 364 29.57 21.55 -1.49
C THR A 364 28.98 22.95 -1.33
N GLY A 365 27.66 23.06 -1.30
CA GLY A 365 26.92 24.29 -1.06
C GLY A 365 26.79 24.61 0.43
N LYS A 366 25.68 25.27 0.80
CA LYS A 366 25.38 25.64 2.20
C LYS A 366 24.92 24.46 2.99
N ALA A 367 25.07 24.51 4.31
CA ALA A 367 24.49 23.55 5.24
C ALA A 367 22.96 23.47 5.04
N GLY A 368 22.42 22.26 5.06
CA GLY A 368 20.99 21.97 4.81
C GLY A 368 20.62 21.84 3.33
N GLU A 369 21.49 22.22 2.40
CA GLU A 369 21.26 21.98 0.97
C GLU A 369 21.69 20.57 0.56
N GLN A 370 21.20 20.10 -0.60
CA GLN A 370 21.58 18.81 -1.18
C GLN A 370 21.78 18.88 -2.69
N ARG A 371 22.58 17.94 -3.23
CA ARG A 371 22.87 17.86 -4.66
C ARG A 371 23.03 16.40 -5.09
N VAL A 372 22.44 16.07 -6.25
CA VAL A 372 22.71 14.81 -6.92
C VAL A 372 23.97 14.93 -7.77
N VAL A 373 24.89 14.01 -7.58
CA VAL A 373 26.13 13.86 -8.36
C VAL A 373 26.01 12.60 -9.19
N GLU A 374 25.85 12.75 -10.50
CA GLU A 374 25.85 11.62 -11.45
C GLU A 374 27.29 11.39 -11.96
N ILE A 375 27.72 10.14 -11.91
CA ILE A 375 29.00 9.68 -12.48
C ILE A 375 28.68 8.62 -13.54
N GLN A 376 29.06 8.89 -14.76
CA GLN A 376 28.97 7.94 -15.87
C GLN A 376 30.28 7.17 -15.98
N VAL A 377 30.23 5.85 -15.80
CA VAL A 377 31.41 4.99 -15.94
C VAL A 377 31.40 4.32 -17.32
N PRO A 378 32.58 4.05 -17.90
CA PRO A 378 32.66 3.29 -19.16
C PRO A 378 32.02 1.91 -19.01
N ALA A 379 31.43 1.39 -20.08
CA ALA A 379 31.04 -0.01 -20.14
C ALA A 379 32.30 -0.88 -19.96
N LYS A 380 32.18 -1.88 -19.07
CA LYS A 380 33.22 -2.90 -18.94
C LYS A 380 33.20 -3.85 -20.13
#